data_18e7e4ba88572e786650f70ad67f5e06
#
_entry.id   18e7e4ba88572e786650f70ad67f5e06
#
_cell.length_a   1.000
_cell.length_b   1.000
_cell.length_c   1.000
_cell.angle_alpha   90.00
_cell.angle_beta   90.00
_cell.angle_gamma   90.00
#
_symmetry.space_group_name_H-M   'P 1'
#
loop_
_entity.id
_entity.type
_entity.pdbx_description
1 polymer ?
#
loop_
_entity_poly.entity_id
_entity_poly.type
_entity_poly.pdbx_seq_one_letter_code
_entity_poly.pdbx_strand_id
1 'polypeptide(L)'
;MKTDIFGVLFDNYTIPEAIDKAVNSLDGDKPFVIATPNPEIVEAARKDEEYKNIINSSDIVTPDGIGIVYASKILKGNIMERAAGFDIVCGIIAELDKRNGSVFLFG
;
A
#
# COMPACT_ATOMS: atom_id res chain seq x y z
N MET A 1 -7.38 -11.98 -0.25
CA MET A 1 -8.66 -11.36 0.12
C MET A 1 -8.42 -9.97 0.68
N LYS A 2 -9.19 -8.99 0.24
CA LYS A 2 -9.06 -7.60 0.70
C LYS A 2 -9.94 -7.33 1.90
N THR A 3 -9.51 -6.39 2.74
CA THR A 3 -10.28 -5.94 3.90
C THR A 3 -10.84 -4.55 3.62
N ASP A 4 -12.15 -4.41 3.74
CA ASP A 4 -12.84 -3.13 3.53
C ASP A 4 -12.86 -2.34 4.84
N ILE A 5 -12.26 -1.15 4.83
CA ILE A 5 -12.30 -0.21 5.96
C ILE A 5 -12.86 1.11 5.42
N PHE A 6 -14.13 1.35 5.71
CA PHE A 6 -14.88 2.53 5.27
C PHE A 6 -14.77 2.78 3.77
N GLY A 7 -14.80 1.71 2.98
CA GLY A 7 -14.77 1.77 1.51
C GLY A 7 -13.39 1.67 0.89
N VAL A 8 -12.32 1.78 1.67
CA VAL A 8 -10.96 1.55 1.19
C VAL A 8 -10.64 0.06 1.33
N LEU A 9 -10.20 -0.55 0.22
CA LEU A 9 -9.96 -1.99 0.15
C LEU A 9 -8.47 -2.28 0.33
N PHE A 10 -8.12 -2.77 1.51
CA PHE A 10 -6.72 -3.06 1.86
C PHE A 10 -6.32 -4.47 1.51
N ASP A 11 -5.14 -4.61 0.92
CA ASP A 11 -4.51 -5.90 0.72
C ASP A 11 -3.85 -6.35 2.03
N ASN A 12 -3.76 -7.66 2.23
CA ASN A 12 -3.13 -8.22 3.43
C ASN A 12 -1.76 -8.79 3.06
N TYR A 13 -0.85 -7.90 2.65
CA TYR A 13 0.53 -8.27 2.35
C TYR A 13 1.45 -7.89 3.50
N THR A 14 2.46 -8.72 3.74
CA THR A 14 3.59 -8.33 4.58
C THR A 14 4.47 -7.34 3.83
N ILE A 15 5.36 -6.66 4.55
CA ILE A 15 6.31 -5.74 3.91
C ILE A 15 7.16 -6.47 2.85
N PRO A 16 7.78 -7.63 3.15
CA PRO A 16 8.54 -8.35 2.13
C PRO A 16 7.71 -8.73 0.89
N GLU A 17 6.46 -9.15 1.09
CA GLU A 17 5.58 -9.50 -0.03
C GLU A 17 5.28 -8.30 -0.92
N ALA A 18 5.01 -7.13 -0.31
CA ALA A 18 4.76 -5.91 -1.06
C ALA A 18 6.01 -5.47 -1.85
N ILE A 19 7.19 -5.57 -1.23
CA ILE A 19 8.45 -5.25 -1.90
C ILE A 19 8.68 -6.20 -3.09
N ASP A 20 8.48 -7.50 -2.91
CA ASP A 20 8.67 -8.48 -3.98
C ASP A 20 7.75 -8.19 -5.17
N LYS A 21 6.48 -7.88 -4.91
CA LYS A 21 5.54 -7.56 -5.98
C LYS A 21 5.95 -6.29 -6.73
N ALA A 22 6.39 -5.27 -6.00
CA ALA A 22 6.84 -4.02 -6.61
C ALA A 22 8.08 -4.23 -7.47
N VAL A 23 9.07 -4.97 -6.96
CA VAL A 23 10.32 -5.23 -7.68
C VAL A 23 10.05 -6.07 -8.92
N ASN A 24 9.22 -7.10 -8.81
CA ASN A 24 8.87 -7.94 -9.95
C ASN A 24 8.14 -7.15 -11.05
N SER A 25 7.39 -6.11 -10.67
CA SER A 25 6.69 -5.25 -11.64
C SER A 25 7.64 -4.43 -12.51
N LEU A 26 8.87 -4.22 -12.06
CA LEU A 26 9.87 -3.46 -12.82
C LEU A 26 10.29 -4.15 -14.12
N ASP A 27 10.08 -5.46 -14.21
CA ASP A 27 10.40 -6.23 -15.40
C ASP A 27 9.26 -6.19 -16.44
N GLY A 28 8.12 -5.61 -16.07
CA GLY A 28 6.99 -5.40 -16.97
C GLY A 28 7.03 -4.02 -17.62
N ASP A 29 6.07 -3.75 -18.49
CA ASP A 29 5.97 -2.50 -19.24
C ASP A 29 4.80 -1.61 -18.79
N LYS A 30 4.11 -1.97 -17.71
CA LYS A 30 3.02 -1.18 -17.15
C LYS A 30 3.42 -0.54 -15.81
N PRO A 31 2.91 0.67 -15.53
CA PRO A 31 3.10 1.26 -14.21
C PRO A 31 2.51 0.38 -13.11
N PHE A 32 3.15 0.38 -11.96
CA PHE A 32 2.68 -0.32 -10.78
C PHE A 32 2.55 0.70 -9.65
N VAL A 33 1.36 0.82 -9.08
CA VAL A 33 1.05 1.85 -8.10
C VAL A 33 0.81 1.21 -6.74
N ILE A 34 1.49 1.73 -5.73
CA ILE A 34 1.29 1.31 -4.34
C ILE A 34 0.70 2.49 -3.58
N ALA A 35 -0.45 2.30 -2.97
CA ALA A 35 -1.04 3.28 -2.06
C ALA A 35 -0.85 2.78 -0.63
N THR A 36 -0.53 3.70 0.28
CA THR A 36 -0.28 3.38 1.69
C THR A 36 -1.15 4.23 2.59
N PRO A 37 -2.50 4.07 2.55
CA PRO A 37 -3.38 4.94 3.31
C PRO A 37 -3.25 4.76 4.81
N ASN A 38 -3.14 5.88 5.52
CA ASN A 38 -3.26 5.96 6.97
C ASN A 38 -4.72 6.31 7.33
N PRO A 39 -5.09 6.37 8.63
CA PRO A 39 -6.46 6.69 9.01
C PRO A 39 -6.97 8.04 8.48
N GLU A 40 -6.11 9.04 8.37
CA GLU A 40 -6.51 10.35 7.81
C GLU A 40 -6.89 10.24 6.33
N ILE A 41 -6.12 9.47 5.57
CA ILE A 41 -6.40 9.24 4.15
C ILE A 41 -7.69 8.45 3.99
N VAL A 42 -7.93 7.45 4.82
CA VAL A 42 -9.19 6.69 4.81
C VAL A 42 -10.38 7.62 5.08
N GLU A 43 -10.25 8.53 6.04
CA GLU A 43 -11.32 9.49 6.35
C GLU A 43 -11.56 10.45 5.19
N ALA A 44 -10.50 10.93 4.54
CA ALA A 44 -10.63 11.78 3.36
C ALA A 44 -11.31 11.03 2.21
N ALA A 45 -10.94 9.78 1.98
CA ALA A 45 -11.52 8.94 0.94
C ALA A 45 -13.00 8.64 1.20
N ARG A 46 -13.39 8.51 2.48
CA ARG A 46 -14.77 8.29 2.86
C ARG A 46 -15.68 9.44 2.40
N LYS A 47 -15.14 10.66 2.37
CA LYS A 47 -15.87 11.86 1.99
C LYS A 47 -15.74 12.23 0.52
N ASP A 48 -14.87 11.57 -0.22
CA ASP A 48 -14.57 11.88 -1.63
C ASP A 48 -14.53 10.58 -2.44
N GLU A 49 -15.59 10.34 -3.19
CA GLU A 49 -15.76 9.10 -3.97
C GLU A 49 -14.68 8.96 -5.04
N GLU A 50 -14.31 10.05 -5.71
CA GLU A 50 -13.26 10.01 -6.74
C GLU A 50 -11.90 9.63 -6.13
N TYR A 51 -11.55 10.23 -5.00
CA TYR A 51 -10.32 9.91 -4.30
C TYR A 51 -10.29 8.44 -3.85
N LYS A 52 -11.40 7.97 -3.30
CA LYS A 52 -11.53 6.57 -2.89
C LYS A 52 -11.32 5.62 -4.07
N ASN A 53 -11.90 5.93 -5.21
CA ASN A 53 -11.77 5.09 -6.40
C ASN A 53 -10.33 5.07 -6.91
N ILE A 54 -9.63 6.19 -6.84
CA ILE A 54 -8.22 6.25 -7.22
C ILE A 54 -7.38 5.34 -6.32
N ILE A 55 -7.59 5.41 -5.02
CA ILE A 55 -6.88 4.55 -4.07
C ILE A 55 -7.16 3.07 -4.35
N ASN A 56 -8.44 2.73 -4.51
CA ASN A 56 -8.85 1.34 -4.73
C ASN A 56 -8.38 0.78 -6.08
N SER A 57 -8.05 1.65 -7.03
CA SER A 57 -7.53 1.22 -8.33
C SER A 57 -6.02 0.95 -8.31
N SER A 58 -5.35 1.23 -7.21
CA SER A 58 -3.92 0.94 -7.05
C SER A 58 -3.66 -0.57 -7.07
N ASP A 59 -2.47 -0.95 -7.52
CA ASP A 59 -2.11 -2.38 -7.61
C ASP A 59 -1.95 -3.01 -6.24
N ILE A 60 -1.43 -2.25 -5.28
CA ILE A 60 -1.35 -2.67 -3.88
C ILE A 60 -1.85 -1.52 -3.02
N VAL A 61 -2.67 -1.85 -2.01
CA VAL A 61 -3.12 -0.90 -0.99
C VAL A 61 -2.72 -1.50 0.36
N THR A 62 -1.75 -0.88 1.04
CA THR A 62 -1.23 -1.40 2.31
C THR A 62 -1.59 -0.51 3.49
N PRO A 63 -1.82 -1.10 4.66
CA PRO A 63 -2.19 -0.33 5.86
C PRO A 63 -0.98 0.43 6.42
N ASP A 64 -1.07 1.74 6.49
CA ASP A 64 -0.06 2.59 7.12
C ASP A 64 -0.63 3.11 8.43
N GLY A 65 -0.04 2.65 9.53
CA GLY A 65 -0.46 3.04 10.86
C GLY A 65 -1.22 1.96 11.61
N ILE A 66 -0.99 1.91 12.92
CA ILE A 66 -1.57 0.89 13.80
C ILE A 66 -3.09 1.01 13.87
N GLY A 67 -3.65 2.20 13.64
CA GLY A 67 -5.09 2.42 13.64
C GLY A 67 -5.81 1.59 12.61
N ILE A 68 -5.22 1.40 11.43
CA ILE A 68 -5.81 0.56 10.38
C ILE A 68 -5.86 -0.90 10.84
N VAL A 69 -4.82 -1.38 11.51
CA VAL A 69 -4.78 -2.75 12.03
C VAL A 69 -5.87 -2.94 13.10
N TYR A 70 -6.04 -1.99 13.99
CA TYR A 70 -7.09 -2.05 15.01
C TYR A 70 -8.49 -2.00 14.39
N ALA A 71 -8.70 -1.13 13.40
CA ALA A 71 -9.98 -1.07 12.70
C ALA A 71 -10.29 -2.40 12.02
N SER A 72 -9.28 -3.04 11.42
CA SER A 72 -9.46 -4.36 10.82
C SER A 72 -9.92 -5.39 11.85
N LYS A 73 -9.34 -5.39 13.05
CA LYS A 73 -9.76 -6.31 14.11
C LYS A 73 -11.22 -6.10 14.51
N ILE A 74 -11.62 -4.84 14.67
CA ILE A 74 -13.00 -4.50 15.05
C ILE A 74 -13.98 -4.92 13.95
N LEU A 75 -13.61 -4.71 12.68
CA LEU A 75 -14.45 -5.02 11.53
C LEU A 75 -14.30 -6.47 11.04
N LYS A 76 -13.58 -7.31 11.80
CA LYS A 76 -13.34 -8.73 11.47
C LYS A 76 -12.64 -8.92 10.12
N GLY A 77 -11.71 -8.02 9.80
CA GLY A 77 -10.88 -8.12 8.61
C GLY A 77 -9.63 -8.98 8.82
N ASN A 78 -8.78 -9.03 7.81
CA ASN A 78 -7.61 -9.90 7.75
C ASN A 78 -6.27 -9.20 7.93
N ILE A 79 -6.25 -7.91 8.22
CA ILE A 79 -5.00 -7.16 8.34
C ILE A 79 -4.32 -7.55 9.66
N MET A 80 -3.16 -8.16 9.55
CA MET A 80 -2.42 -8.66 10.71
C MET A 80 -1.39 -7.65 11.21
N GLU A 81 -0.80 -6.87 10.30
CA GLU A 81 0.24 -5.91 10.64
C GLU A 81 0.20 -4.73 9.68
N ARG A 82 0.78 -3.61 10.12
CA ARG A 82 0.93 -2.44 9.23
C ARG A 82 2.06 -2.70 8.23
N ALA A 83 1.94 -2.09 7.05
CA ALA A 83 2.99 -2.11 6.04
C ALA A 83 3.21 -0.67 5.58
N ALA A 84 3.98 0.09 6.36
CA ALA A 84 4.17 1.51 6.16
C ALA A 84 4.92 1.79 4.85
N GLY A 85 4.51 2.86 4.16
CA GLY A 85 5.12 3.24 2.90
C GLY A 85 6.62 3.48 2.99
N PHE A 86 7.09 4.05 4.10
CA PHE A 86 8.50 4.29 4.32
C PHE A 86 9.31 2.97 4.27
N ASP A 87 8.84 1.94 4.96
CA ASP A 87 9.53 0.66 5.01
C ASP A 87 9.54 -0.02 3.64
N ILE A 88 8.44 0.10 2.90
CA ILE A 88 8.34 -0.46 1.54
C ILE A 88 9.31 0.26 0.61
N VAL A 89 9.36 1.58 0.65
CA VAL A 89 10.27 2.38 -0.18
C VAL A 89 11.73 2.05 0.12
N CYS A 90 12.09 1.95 1.40
CA CYS A 90 13.45 1.55 1.78
C CYS A 90 13.83 0.18 1.24
N GLY A 91 12.91 -0.78 1.30
CA GLY A 91 13.15 -2.11 0.77
C GLY A 91 13.29 -2.11 -0.75
N ILE A 92 12.48 -1.33 -1.46
CA ILE A 92 12.57 -1.21 -2.92
C ILE A 92 13.90 -0.57 -3.32
N ILE A 93 14.33 0.49 -2.63
CA ILE A 93 15.60 1.14 -2.92
C ILE A 93 16.77 0.18 -2.72
N ALA A 94 16.74 -0.65 -1.68
CA ALA A 94 17.78 -1.65 -1.44
C ALA A 94 17.86 -2.66 -2.60
N GLU A 95 16.71 -3.09 -3.13
CA GLU A 95 16.68 -3.99 -4.28
C GLU A 95 17.14 -3.31 -5.57
N LEU A 96 16.78 -2.04 -5.76
CA LEU A 96 17.24 -1.26 -6.92
C LEU A 96 18.76 -1.09 -6.91
N ASP A 97 19.36 -0.93 -5.75
CA ASP A 97 20.82 -0.84 -5.61
C ASP A 97 21.49 -2.12 -6.14
N LYS A 98 20.94 -3.28 -5.83
CA LYS A 98 21.45 -4.57 -6.32
C LYS A 98 21.32 -4.72 -7.83
N ARG A 99 20.33 -4.07 -8.43
CA ARG A 99 20.01 -4.20 -9.87
C ARG A 99 20.56 -3.06 -10.72
N ASN A 100 21.26 -2.11 -10.10
CA ASN A 100 21.66 -0.86 -10.76
C ASN A 100 20.47 -0.08 -11.33
N GLY A 101 19.35 -0.11 -10.60
CA GLY A 101 18.15 0.61 -10.96
C GLY A 101 18.24 2.10 -10.65
N SER A 102 17.17 2.84 -10.94
CA SER A 102 17.11 4.26 -10.69
C SER A 102 15.87 4.64 -9.88
N VAL A 103 15.97 5.75 -9.16
CA VAL A 103 14.87 6.28 -8.34
C VAL A 103 14.72 7.75 -8.66
N PHE A 104 13.48 8.20 -8.82
CA PHE A 104 13.14 9.61 -8.92
C PHE A 104 12.34 10.00 -7.69
N LEU A 105 12.81 10.96 -6.91
CA LEU A 105 12.12 11.45 -5.72
C LEU A 105 11.40 12.75 -6.07
N PHE A 106 10.10 12.71 -5.95
CA PHE A 106 9.21 13.85 -6.20
C PHE A 106 8.50 14.24 -4.91
N GLY A 107 8.60 15.49 -4.52
CA GLY A 107 7.98 15.91 -3.28
C GLY A 107 7.90 17.38 -3.04
#